data_46071806efb71cb83e18374f293c6970
#
_entry.id   46071806efb71cb83e18374f293c6970
#
_cell.length_a   1.000
_cell.length_b   1.000
_cell.length_c   1.000
_cell.angle_alpha   90.00
_cell.angle_beta   90.00
_cell.angle_gamma   90.00
#
_symmetry.space_group_name_H-M   'P 1'
#
loop_
_entity.id
_entity.type
_entity.pdbx_description
1 polymer ?
#
loop_
_entity_poly.entity_id
_entity_poly.type
_entity_poly.pdbx_seq_one_letter_code
_entity_poly.pdbx_strand_id
1 'polypeptide(L)'
;TVRRIVILRKNTKNIIMPVPALQKPAPAFHGTAVVNGEFKEISLSDYKGKYLVLFFYPLDFTFVCPTEIIAFSDRVQEFEQIGCKVVAASTDSHFSHLAWVNTPRKQGGLGEMNIPLLADKNTKIARDYGVLDEESGIPFRGLFIIDDKQNLRQITINDLPVGRSVDETLRLAQAFQYTDKHGEVCPAGW
;
A
#
# COMPACT_ATOMS: atom_id res chain seq x y z
N THR A 1 -45.21 -39.93 -1.17
CA THR A 1 -44.27 -39.38 -0.17
C THR A 1 -43.41 -38.32 -0.88
N VAL A 2 -43.82 -37.05 -0.74
CA VAL A 2 -43.08 -35.92 -1.37
C VAL A 2 -41.92 -35.56 -0.45
N ARG A 3 -40.67 -35.77 -0.91
CA ARG A 3 -39.47 -35.28 -0.20
C ARG A 3 -39.38 -33.78 -0.41
N ARG A 4 -39.54 -33.00 0.66
CA ARG A 4 -39.18 -31.56 0.67
C ARG A 4 -37.69 -31.43 0.58
N ILE A 5 -37.22 -30.85 -0.55
CA ILE A 5 -35.84 -30.38 -0.68
C ILE A 5 -35.73 -29.08 0.13
N VAL A 6 -35.02 -29.13 1.26
CA VAL A 6 -34.69 -27.95 2.03
C VAL A 6 -33.45 -27.33 1.34
N ILE A 7 -33.70 -26.27 0.59
CA ILE A 7 -32.60 -25.43 0.03
C ILE A 7 -32.09 -24.58 1.20
N LEU A 8 -30.97 -25.01 1.79
CA LEU A 8 -30.20 -24.18 2.71
C LEU A 8 -29.61 -23.01 1.88
N ARG A 9 -30.26 -21.86 1.94
CA ARG A 9 -29.65 -20.62 1.48
C ARG A 9 -28.40 -20.37 2.35
N LYS A 10 -27.21 -20.56 1.79
CA LYS A 10 -25.98 -20.05 2.38
C LYS A 10 -26.15 -18.55 2.54
N ASN A 11 -26.21 -18.08 3.76
CA ASN A 11 -26.22 -16.67 4.10
C ASN A 11 -24.78 -16.16 3.83
N THR A 12 -24.49 -15.81 2.59
CA THR A 12 -23.28 -15.05 2.26
C THR A 12 -23.48 -13.67 2.87
N LYS A 13 -22.99 -13.48 4.09
CA LYS A 13 -22.74 -12.14 4.60
C LYS A 13 -21.82 -11.48 3.58
N ASN A 14 -22.35 -10.51 2.85
CA ASN A 14 -21.50 -9.60 2.10
C ASN A 14 -20.58 -8.93 3.14
N ILE A 15 -19.34 -9.40 3.24
CA ILE A 15 -18.31 -8.75 4.04
C ILE A 15 -17.95 -7.52 3.21
N ILE A 16 -18.64 -6.42 3.51
CA ILE A 16 -18.22 -5.10 3.02
C ILE A 16 -16.91 -4.83 3.75
N MET A 17 -15.78 -4.88 3.04
CA MET A 17 -14.52 -4.42 3.60
C MET A 17 -14.61 -2.89 3.77
N PRO A 18 -14.59 -2.38 4.99
CA PRO A 18 -14.71 -0.94 5.19
C PRO A 18 -13.39 -0.28 4.77
N VAL A 19 -13.43 0.45 3.67
CA VAL A 19 -12.33 1.33 3.28
C VAL A 19 -12.22 2.45 4.31
N PRO A 20 -11.03 2.81 4.80
CA PRO A 20 -10.85 3.88 5.76
C PRO A 20 -11.41 5.22 5.24
N ALA A 21 -11.96 6.03 6.15
CA ALA A 21 -12.57 7.30 5.77
C ALA A 21 -11.52 8.40 5.51
N LEU A 22 -11.70 9.18 4.44
CA LEU A 22 -10.88 10.37 4.17
C LEU A 22 -11.04 11.40 5.29
N GLN A 23 -10.00 12.22 5.53
CA GLN A 23 -9.93 13.26 6.58
C GLN A 23 -10.04 12.72 8.01
N LYS A 24 -9.83 11.43 8.19
CA LYS A 24 -9.78 10.77 9.50
C LYS A 24 -8.38 10.17 9.70
N PRO A 25 -7.99 9.89 10.94
CA PRO A 25 -6.73 9.19 11.21
C PRO A 25 -6.64 7.91 10.37
N ALA A 26 -5.50 7.73 9.68
CA ALA A 26 -5.22 6.51 8.94
C ALA A 26 -5.13 5.32 9.92
N PRO A 27 -5.50 4.12 9.51
CA PRO A 27 -5.32 2.93 10.35
C PRO A 27 -3.85 2.78 10.77
N ALA A 28 -3.62 2.60 12.08
CA ALA A 28 -2.29 2.39 12.60
C ALA A 28 -1.73 1.05 12.09
N PHE A 29 -0.46 1.05 11.75
CA PHE A 29 0.25 -0.19 11.41
C PHE A 29 1.56 -0.30 12.22
N HIS A 30 1.99 -1.53 12.42
CA HIS A 30 3.29 -1.89 12.97
C HIS A 30 3.68 -3.25 12.42
N GLY A 31 4.94 -3.42 12.03
CA GLY A 31 5.45 -4.70 11.55
C GLY A 31 6.90 -4.65 11.11
N THR A 32 7.45 -5.83 10.85
CA THR A 32 8.81 -5.98 10.35
C THR A 32 8.85 -5.63 8.87
N ALA A 33 9.79 -4.79 8.48
CA ALA A 33 10.07 -4.43 7.10
C ALA A 33 11.51 -4.77 6.72
N VAL A 34 11.75 -4.94 5.41
CA VAL A 34 13.11 -4.91 4.84
C VAL A 34 13.45 -3.48 4.48
N VAL A 35 14.49 -2.95 5.12
CA VAL A 35 15.00 -1.58 4.94
C VAL A 35 16.49 -1.66 4.68
N ASN A 36 16.95 -1.25 3.50
CA ASN A 36 18.36 -1.32 3.10
C ASN A 36 18.97 -2.73 3.27
N GLY A 37 18.20 -3.77 2.96
CA GLY A 37 18.64 -5.16 3.07
C GLY A 37 18.63 -5.75 4.48
N GLU A 38 18.12 -5.03 5.48
CA GLU A 38 18.06 -5.46 6.88
C GLU A 38 16.61 -5.48 7.39
N PHE A 39 16.34 -6.29 8.41
CA PHE A 39 15.04 -6.29 9.09
C PHE A 39 14.96 -5.14 10.08
N LYS A 40 13.87 -4.39 10.00
CA LYS A 40 13.58 -3.29 10.90
C LYS A 40 12.10 -3.23 11.23
N GLU A 41 11.76 -3.02 12.50
CA GLU A 41 10.38 -2.69 12.88
C GLU A 41 10.05 -1.27 12.47
N ILE A 42 8.92 -1.11 11.79
CA ILE A 42 8.38 0.20 11.41
C ILE A 42 6.91 0.31 11.80
N SER A 43 6.48 1.52 12.04
CA SER A 43 5.10 1.85 12.42
C SER A 43 4.64 3.13 11.75
N LEU A 44 3.33 3.36 11.67
CA LEU A 44 2.79 4.62 11.15
C LEU A 44 3.35 5.83 11.91
N SER A 45 3.54 5.72 13.23
CA SER A 45 4.06 6.80 14.07
C SER A 45 5.46 7.29 13.72
N ASP A 46 6.28 6.45 13.07
CA ASP A 46 7.64 6.82 12.64
C ASP A 46 7.62 7.87 11.50
N TYR A 47 6.49 8.03 10.86
CA TYR A 47 6.27 8.97 9.75
C TYR A 47 5.55 10.25 10.19
N LYS A 48 5.27 10.45 11.48
CA LYS A 48 4.64 11.67 11.99
C LYS A 48 5.45 12.91 11.61
N GLY A 49 4.78 13.96 11.15
CA GLY A 49 5.41 15.19 10.66
C GLY A 49 5.90 15.10 9.21
N LYS A 50 5.60 14.01 8.50
CA LYS A 50 5.89 13.84 7.07
C LYS A 50 4.67 13.26 6.36
N TYR A 51 4.53 13.55 5.09
CA TYR A 51 3.61 12.82 4.24
C TYR A 51 4.09 11.39 4.04
N LEU A 52 3.15 10.45 3.91
CA LEU A 52 3.44 9.04 3.64
C LEU A 52 2.58 8.54 2.49
N VAL A 53 3.22 7.90 1.52
CA VAL A 53 2.58 7.02 0.55
C VAL A 53 2.77 5.60 1.03
N LEU A 54 1.68 4.95 1.44
CA LEU A 54 1.63 3.52 1.74
C LEU A 54 0.92 2.82 0.59
N PHE A 55 1.58 1.86 -0.06
CA PHE A 55 0.93 1.11 -1.12
C PHE A 55 1.08 -0.40 -0.93
N PHE A 56 -0.01 -1.12 -1.22
CA PHE A 56 -0.06 -2.57 -1.14
C PHE A 56 0.12 -3.17 -2.52
N TYR A 57 0.81 -4.30 -2.61
CA TYR A 57 0.95 -5.10 -3.81
C TYR A 57 0.63 -6.58 -3.51
N PRO A 58 0.14 -7.35 -4.49
CA PRO A 58 -0.37 -8.70 -4.25
C PRO A 58 0.65 -9.68 -3.69
N LEU A 59 1.76 -9.91 -4.41
CA LEU A 59 2.71 -10.98 -4.11
C LEU A 59 4.12 -10.64 -4.57
N ASP A 60 5.12 -11.14 -3.81
CA ASP A 60 6.50 -11.20 -4.22
C ASP A 60 6.69 -12.13 -5.43
N PHE A 61 7.79 -11.98 -6.16
CA PHE A 61 8.18 -12.81 -7.30
C PHE A 61 7.12 -12.96 -8.41
N THR A 62 6.39 -11.88 -8.71
CA THR A 62 5.39 -11.80 -9.79
C THR A 62 5.84 -10.86 -10.92
N PHE A 63 4.94 -10.49 -11.85
CA PHE A 63 5.31 -9.77 -13.08
C PHE A 63 5.01 -8.28 -13.03
N VAL A 64 3.86 -7.85 -12.51
CA VAL A 64 3.48 -6.43 -12.43
C VAL A 64 4.07 -5.77 -11.18
N CYS A 65 4.07 -6.46 -10.04
CA CYS A 65 4.53 -5.92 -8.76
C CYS A 65 5.96 -5.37 -8.80
N PRO A 66 6.97 -6.05 -9.38
CA PRO A 66 8.31 -5.50 -9.43
C PRO A 66 8.40 -4.20 -10.23
N THR A 67 7.59 -4.04 -11.28
CA THR A 67 7.61 -2.81 -12.09
C THR A 67 7.18 -1.59 -11.29
N GLU A 68 6.15 -1.73 -10.43
CA GLU A 68 5.67 -0.66 -9.56
C GLU A 68 6.69 -0.34 -8.45
N ILE A 69 7.13 -1.38 -7.71
CA ILE A 69 8.02 -1.23 -6.56
C ILE A 69 9.35 -0.61 -7.00
N ILE A 70 9.92 -1.09 -8.11
CA ILE A 70 11.14 -0.55 -8.69
C ILE A 70 10.93 0.91 -9.10
N ALA A 71 9.82 1.26 -9.77
CA ALA A 71 9.55 2.62 -10.19
C ALA A 71 9.42 3.58 -9.00
N PHE A 72 8.74 3.21 -7.92
CA PHE A 72 8.66 4.00 -6.70
C PHE A 72 10.02 4.11 -6.01
N SER A 73 10.80 3.03 -5.93
CA SER A 73 12.12 3.00 -5.31
C SER A 73 13.13 3.86 -6.06
N ASP A 74 13.18 3.74 -7.39
CA ASP A 74 14.14 4.49 -8.23
C ASP A 74 13.85 6.01 -8.20
N ARG A 75 12.58 6.39 -7.94
CA ARG A 75 12.13 7.79 -7.86
C ARG A 75 11.84 8.29 -6.44
N VAL A 76 12.25 7.56 -5.42
CA VAL A 76 11.95 7.93 -4.01
C VAL A 76 12.48 9.30 -3.62
N GLN A 77 13.60 9.73 -4.20
CA GLN A 77 14.18 11.05 -3.94
C GLN A 77 13.25 12.22 -4.31
N GLU A 78 12.41 12.06 -5.34
CA GLU A 78 11.41 13.08 -5.71
C GLU A 78 10.36 13.25 -4.59
N PHE A 79 9.96 12.15 -3.95
CA PHE A 79 9.08 12.19 -2.77
C PHE A 79 9.79 12.79 -1.55
N GLU A 80 11.04 12.42 -1.32
CA GLU A 80 11.82 12.94 -0.18
C GLU A 80 12.05 14.45 -0.25
N GLN A 81 12.27 14.99 -1.46
CA GLN A 81 12.42 16.43 -1.68
C GLN A 81 11.19 17.23 -1.25
N ILE A 82 10.03 16.64 -1.31
CA ILE A 82 8.77 17.26 -0.83
C ILE A 82 8.38 16.80 0.57
N GLY A 83 9.29 16.17 1.34
CA GLY A 83 8.99 15.70 2.69
C GLY A 83 7.98 14.55 2.76
N CYS A 84 7.87 13.75 1.70
CA CYS A 84 7.01 12.58 1.61
C CYS A 84 7.87 11.30 1.68
N LYS A 85 7.41 10.31 2.43
CA LYS A 85 8.01 8.97 2.51
C LYS A 85 7.15 7.96 1.75
N VAL A 86 7.77 6.87 1.32
CA VAL A 86 7.10 5.81 0.55
C VAL A 86 7.36 4.46 1.22
N VAL A 87 6.32 3.66 1.42
CA VAL A 87 6.40 2.30 1.98
C VAL A 87 5.57 1.37 1.10
N ALA A 88 6.14 0.26 0.69
CA ALA A 88 5.44 -0.83 0.02
C ALA A 88 5.08 -1.92 1.05
N ALA A 89 3.94 -2.58 0.87
CA ALA A 89 3.48 -3.64 1.77
C ALA A 89 2.84 -4.79 1.00
N SER A 90 3.03 -6.02 1.45
CA SER A 90 2.26 -7.18 1.04
C SER A 90 2.06 -8.16 2.20
N THR A 91 1.24 -9.18 1.98
CA THR A 91 1.01 -10.25 2.96
C THR A 91 2.10 -11.34 2.93
N ASP A 92 3.14 -11.17 2.12
CA ASP A 92 4.32 -12.02 2.17
C ASP A 92 5.13 -11.81 3.46
N SER A 93 6.03 -12.73 3.76
CA SER A 93 6.90 -12.62 4.92
C SER A 93 8.10 -11.69 4.66
N HIS A 94 8.65 -11.10 5.72
CA HIS A 94 9.89 -10.32 5.61
C HIS A 94 11.07 -11.16 5.08
N PHE A 95 11.05 -12.48 5.25
CA PHE A 95 12.05 -13.37 4.63
C PHE A 95 11.89 -13.45 3.12
N SER A 96 10.63 -13.50 2.61
CA SER A 96 10.35 -13.45 1.18
C SER A 96 10.81 -12.12 0.58
N HIS A 97 10.45 -11.01 1.23
CA HIS A 97 10.90 -9.66 0.82
C HIS A 97 12.42 -9.57 0.73
N LEU A 98 13.14 -10.06 1.75
CA LEU A 98 14.60 -10.04 1.75
C LEU A 98 15.19 -10.89 0.62
N ALA A 99 14.66 -12.08 0.40
CA ALA A 99 15.09 -12.93 -0.70
C ALA A 99 14.86 -12.25 -2.05
N TRP A 100 13.73 -11.56 -2.22
CA TRP A 100 13.39 -10.85 -3.45
C TRP A 100 14.28 -9.62 -3.68
N VAL A 101 14.60 -8.85 -2.66
CA VAL A 101 15.56 -7.74 -2.70
C VAL A 101 16.96 -8.23 -3.06
N ASN A 102 17.39 -9.38 -2.51
CA ASN A 102 18.69 -9.97 -2.79
C ASN A 102 18.78 -10.65 -4.17
N THR A 103 17.67 -10.84 -4.85
CA THR A 103 17.64 -11.41 -6.20
C THR A 103 17.85 -10.30 -7.23
N PRO A 104 18.80 -10.42 -8.17
CA PRO A 104 19.03 -9.42 -9.22
C PRO A 104 17.78 -9.18 -10.09
N ARG A 105 17.57 -7.94 -10.53
CA ARG A 105 16.45 -7.56 -11.43
C ARG A 105 16.39 -8.42 -12.70
N LYS A 106 17.53 -8.76 -13.27
CA LYS A 106 17.62 -9.64 -14.46
C LYS A 106 17.18 -11.08 -14.22
N GLN A 107 17.04 -11.49 -12.96
CA GLN A 107 16.60 -12.82 -12.53
C GLN A 107 15.20 -12.78 -11.90
N GLY A 108 14.42 -11.72 -12.14
CA GLY A 108 13.08 -11.56 -11.58
C GLY A 108 13.04 -11.00 -10.15
N GLY A 109 14.18 -10.55 -9.63
CA GLY A 109 14.28 -9.90 -8.32
C GLY A 109 14.02 -8.39 -8.38
N LEU A 110 13.99 -7.77 -7.20
CA LEU A 110 13.92 -6.32 -7.07
C LEU A 110 15.31 -5.65 -7.16
N GLY A 111 16.34 -6.35 -6.71
CA GLY A 111 17.63 -5.72 -6.46
C GLY A 111 17.55 -4.76 -5.26
N GLU A 112 18.56 -3.92 -5.10
CA GLU A 112 18.60 -2.92 -4.03
C GLU A 112 17.39 -1.99 -4.09
N MET A 113 16.77 -1.77 -2.92
CA MET A 113 15.56 -0.96 -2.75
C MET A 113 15.81 0.21 -1.80
N ASN A 114 15.33 1.40 -2.20
CA ASN A 114 15.42 2.64 -1.43
C ASN A 114 14.15 2.93 -0.62
N ILE A 115 13.17 2.02 -0.65
CA ILE A 115 11.92 2.10 0.12
C ILE A 115 11.76 0.87 1.00
N PRO A 116 11.15 0.99 2.19
CA PRO A 116 10.81 -0.15 3.03
C PRO A 116 9.81 -1.09 2.36
N LEU A 117 10.02 -2.40 2.52
CA LEU A 117 9.05 -3.44 2.18
C LEU A 117 8.47 -4.01 3.47
N LEU A 118 7.26 -3.61 3.83
CA LEU A 118 6.57 -4.01 5.06
C LEU A 118 5.87 -5.36 4.88
N ALA A 119 6.14 -6.29 5.78
CA ALA A 119 5.52 -7.60 5.81
C ALA A 119 4.25 -7.60 6.67
N ASP A 120 3.09 -7.76 6.03
CA ASP A 120 1.79 -7.92 6.69
C ASP A 120 1.37 -9.40 6.72
N LYS A 121 2.22 -10.27 7.25
CA LYS A 121 2.02 -11.73 7.21
C LYS A 121 0.73 -12.20 7.86
N ASN A 122 0.21 -11.48 8.84
CA ASN A 122 -1.05 -11.78 9.51
C ASN A 122 -2.27 -11.12 8.83
N THR A 123 -2.07 -10.44 7.71
CA THR A 123 -3.10 -9.78 6.89
C THR A 123 -3.87 -8.65 7.60
N LYS A 124 -3.44 -8.28 8.80
CA LYS A 124 -4.17 -7.29 9.61
C LYS A 124 -4.13 -5.90 8.98
N ILE A 125 -2.98 -5.47 8.49
CA ILE A 125 -2.81 -4.13 7.92
C ILE A 125 -3.62 -4.02 6.62
N ALA A 126 -3.53 -4.99 5.72
CA ALA A 126 -4.31 -5.03 4.48
C ALA A 126 -5.83 -5.03 4.75
N ARG A 127 -6.26 -5.73 5.81
CA ARG A 127 -7.66 -5.75 6.24
C ARG A 127 -8.09 -4.39 6.79
N ASP A 128 -7.31 -3.79 7.67
CA ASP A 128 -7.61 -2.48 8.27
C ASP A 128 -7.67 -1.36 7.22
N TYR A 129 -6.87 -1.48 6.15
CA TYR A 129 -6.89 -0.57 5.00
C TYR A 129 -7.94 -0.93 3.94
N GLY A 130 -8.70 -2.00 4.14
CA GLY A 130 -9.81 -2.39 3.26
C GLY A 130 -9.38 -2.89 1.89
N VAL A 131 -8.18 -3.45 1.77
CA VAL A 131 -7.63 -3.96 0.49
C VAL A 131 -7.43 -5.47 0.46
N LEU A 132 -7.65 -6.17 1.57
CA LEU A 132 -7.46 -7.61 1.61
C LEU A 132 -8.55 -8.35 0.84
N ASP A 133 -8.18 -9.20 -0.10
CA ASP A 133 -9.05 -10.25 -0.59
C ASP A 133 -9.02 -11.42 0.42
N GLU A 134 -10.10 -11.59 1.15
CA GLU A 134 -10.20 -12.61 2.22
C GLU A 134 -10.15 -14.04 1.70
N GLU A 135 -10.49 -14.27 0.42
CA GLU A 135 -10.47 -15.60 -0.17
C GLU A 135 -9.04 -16.04 -0.52
N SER A 136 -8.28 -15.17 -1.17
CA SER A 136 -6.91 -15.46 -1.59
C SER A 136 -5.86 -15.12 -0.54
N GLY A 137 -6.18 -14.25 0.42
CA GLY A 137 -5.26 -13.75 1.44
C GLY A 137 -4.23 -12.75 0.91
N ILE A 138 -4.44 -12.20 -0.28
CA ILE A 138 -3.58 -11.19 -0.90
C ILE A 138 -4.27 -9.83 -0.98
N PRO A 139 -3.52 -8.72 -0.95
CA PRO A 139 -4.12 -7.40 -1.10
C PRO A 139 -4.34 -7.03 -2.57
N PHE A 140 -5.44 -6.32 -2.85
CA PHE A 140 -5.55 -5.52 -4.06
C PHE A 140 -4.49 -4.41 -4.08
N ARG A 141 -4.30 -3.78 -5.25
CA ARG A 141 -3.33 -2.69 -5.40
C ARG A 141 -3.86 -1.39 -4.80
N GLY A 142 -3.91 -1.33 -3.48
CA GLY A 142 -4.28 -0.13 -2.74
C GLY A 142 -3.11 0.84 -2.60
N LEU A 143 -3.36 2.14 -2.74
CA LEU A 143 -2.41 3.20 -2.47
C LEU A 143 -3.11 4.28 -1.63
N PHE A 144 -2.43 4.71 -0.58
CA PHE A 144 -2.95 5.62 0.42
C PHE A 144 -1.97 6.77 0.61
N ILE A 145 -2.45 8.02 0.48
CA ILE A 145 -1.68 9.21 0.83
C ILE A 145 -2.15 9.68 2.21
N ILE A 146 -1.21 9.75 3.13
CA ILE A 146 -1.41 10.11 4.53
C ILE A 146 -0.62 11.40 4.80
N ASP A 147 -1.25 12.38 5.44
CA ASP A 147 -0.61 13.67 5.71
C ASP A 147 0.33 13.63 6.94
N ASP A 148 1.00 14.74 7.20
CA ASP A 148 1.95 14.92 8.31
C ASP A 148 1.30 14.82 9.71
N LYS A 149 -0.05 14.95 9.78
CA LYS A 149 -0.86 14.75 11.00
C LYS A 149 -1.41 13.32 11.11
N GLN A 150 -1.04 12.46 10.16
CA GLN A 150 -1.48 11.07 10.04
C GLN A 150 -2.96 10.90 9.67
N ASN A 151 -3.57 11.89 9.00
CA ASN A 151 -4.89 11.75 8.42
C ASN A 151 -4.81 11.24 6.97
N LEU A 152 -5.77 10.41 6.61
CA LEU A 152 -5.88 9.86 5.27
C LEU A 152 -6.44 10.93 4.31
N ARG A 153 -5.72 11.20 3.22
CA ARG A 153 -6.06 12.24 2.24
C ARG A 153 -6.55 11.68 0.91
N GLN A 154 -6.07 10.50 0.49
CA GLN A 154 -6.39 9.94 -0.82
C GLN A 154 -6.31 8.41 -0.76
N ILE A 155 -7.15 7.75 -1.54
CA ILE A 155 -7.21 6.30 -1.72
C ILE A 155 -7.35 6.01 -3.20
N THR A 156 -6.49 5.14 -3.72
CA THR A 156 -6.66 4.48 -5.02
C THR A 156 -6.60 2.97 -4.80
N ILE A 157 -7.53 2.23 -5.36
CA ILE A 157 -7.52 0.75 -5.33
C ILE A 157 -7.72 0.26 -6.75
N ASN A 158 -6.68 -0.36 -7.32
CA ASN A 158 -6.77 -1.05 -8.60
C ASN A 158 -6.93 -2.55 -8.38
N ASP A 159 -7.62 -3.20 -9.30
CA ASP A 159 -7.60 -4.65 -9.45
C ASP A 159 -6.18 -5.13 -9.81
N LEU A 160 -5.94 -6.42 -9.57
CA LEU A 160 -4.62 -7.06 -9.60
C LEU A 160 -3.80 -6.84 -10.88
N PRO A 161 -4.37 -6.80 -12.12
CA PRO A 161 -3.59 -6.72 -13.34
C PRO A 161 -3.06 -5.32 -13.68
N VAL A 162 -3.50 -4.26 -12.98
CA VAL A 162 -3.21 -2.87 -13.37
C VAL A 162 -2.37 -2.15 -12.33
N GLY A 163 -1.13 -1.81 -12.69
CA GLY A 163 -0.20 -1.03 -11.88
C GLY A 163 -0.61 0.45 -11.75
N ARG A 164 0.00 1.14 -10.78
CA ARG A 164 -0.27 2.55 -10.47
C ARG A 164 0.81 3.47 -11.03
N SER A 165 0.48 4.74 -11.16
CA SER A 165 1.38 5.78 -11.70
C SER A 165 2.14 6.49 -10.58
N VAL A 166 3.48 6.51 -10.67
CA VAL A 166 4.34 7.29 -9.76
C VAL A 166 4.12 8.79 -9.97
N ASP A 167 3.97 9.23 -11.23
CA ASP A 167 3.73 10.64 -11.56
C ASP A 167 2.43 11.15 -10.93
N GLU A 168 1.35 10.40 -11.05
CA GLU A 168 0.08 10.79 -10.46
C GLU A 168 0.14 10.79 -8.93
N THR A 169 0.84 9.82 -8.33
CA THR A 169 1.03 9.77 -6.88
C THR A 169 1.82 10.97 -6.37
N LEU A 170 2.88 11.36 -7.08
CA LEU A 170 3.70 12.53 -6.76
C LEU A 170 2.90 13.82 -6.91
N ARG A 171 2.16 13.95 -8.04
CA ARG A 171 1.28 15.09 -8.29
C ARG A 171 0.25 15.27 -7.18
N LEU A 172 -0.41 14.18 -6.76
CA LEU A 172 -1.41 14.22 -5.68
C LEU A 172 -0.79 14.60 -4.34
N ALA A 173 0.37 14.05 -3.99
CA ALA A 173 1.06 14.41 -2.75
C ALA A 173 1.38 15.92 -2.72
N GLN A 174 1.91 16.46 -3.83
CA GLN A 174 2.20 17.88 -3.98
C GLN A 174 0.92 18.75 -3.90
N ALA A 175 -0.17 18.30 -4.53
CA ALA A 175 -1.44 19.01 -4.52
C ALA A 175 -2.00 19.14 -3.09
N PHE A 176 -1.99 18.06 -2.31
CA PHE A 176 -2.42 18.12 -0.91
C PHE A 176 -1.53 19.03 -0.06
N GLN A 177 -0.23 18.98 -0.24
CA GLN A 177 0.70 19.88 0.46
C GLN A 177 0.48 21.34 0.08
N TYR A 178 0.21 21.61 -1.20
CA TYR A 178 -0.12 22.96 -1.66
C TYR A 178 -1.39 23.48 -0.99
N THR A 179 -2.47 22.67 -0.97
CA THR A 179 -3.72 23.07 -0.31
C THR A 179 -3.54 23.28 1.19
N ASP A 180 -2.74 22.45 1.85
CA ASP A 180 -2.47 22.60 3.29
C ASP A 180 -1.69 23.88 3.60
N LYS A 181 -0.78 24.27 2.72
CA LYS A 181 0.06 25.46 2.90
C LYS A 181 -0.65 26.75 2.54
N HIS A 182 -1.45 26.75 1.48
CA HIS A 182 -2.01 27.97 0.88
C HIS A 182 -3.50 28.15 1.16
N GLY A 183 -4.22 27.09 1.59
CA GLY A 183 -5.67 27.13 1.79
C GLY A 183 -6.47 27.21 0.48
N GLU A 184 -5.82 27.06 -0.66
CA GLU A 184 -6.41 27.14 -2.00
C GLU A 184 -6.74 25.75 -2.53
N VAL A 185 -7.70 25.67 -3.46
CA VAL A 185 -8.07 24.43 -4.12
C VAL A 185 -7.19 24.17 -5.35
N CYS A 186 -6.93 22.91 -5.65
CA CYS A 186 -6.23 22.48 -6.87
C CYS A 186 -7.26 22.02 -7.91
N PRO A 187 -7.35 22.68 -9.08
CA PRO A 187 -8.26 22.28 -10.15
C PRO A 187 -7.83 20.95 -10.80
N ALA A 188 -8.70 20.42 -11.67
CA ALA A 188 -8.38 19.22 -12.44
C ALA A 188 -7.10 19.41 -13.26
N GLY A 189 -6.19 18.44 -13.22
CA GLY A 189 -4.94 18.47 -13.97
C GLY A 189 -3.85 19.41 -13.40
N TRP A 190 -4.05 19.88 -12.17
CA TRP A 190 -3.07 20.70 -11.45
C TRP A 190 -1.73 19.97 -11.28
#